data_fead9d4093a7fbd18d07d97f36d3ace6
#
_entry.id   fead9d4093a7fbd18d07d97f36d3ace6
#
_cell.length_a   1.000
_cell.length_b   1.000
_cell.length_c   1.000
_cell.angle_alpha   90.00
_cell.angle_beta   90.00
_cell.angle_gamma   90.00
#
_symmetry.space_group_name_H-M   'P 1'
#
loop_
_entity.id
_entity.type
_entity.pdbx_description
1 polymer ?
#
loop_
_entity_poly.entity_id
_entity_poly.type
_entity_poly.pdbx_seq_one_letter_code
_entity_poly.pdbx_strand_id
1 'polypeptide(L)'
;MKRWLFFISLVLLAQSAQAQCPGCIIDLPALPADTVYLSDAPDGELGVPYDEDVSFRLPQSTTPVPNVPPGLPIEEITILSIVNLPPGLDWEANQNTFDLPDETDGCVKLCGTPLLSDSFEVEVVVLATVFGISQTSSFSIDLYIAPASSSTVGFSMTNNIGCGSTTVSFTNNLLSGGNPDYSYLWDFGNGNFSNQENPTDQTYNLPGVYEVSYSATIDTADFYLTTVTVTATNCDDILNPPPANKPDLYIRVKDPGGTLIYTSSVQTNADLPAIFGLNLPIGAGNYILEVKDEDLIGEEHCGDVNFSQTTSGVLTDGSLQLTLDLFHPVTVVNSVDTVIVYEAPAEPIVTPADPVICESESVLLSSSYPSGAHQWYLDSLPLQAATEPTLEADAAGIYWVVYTSPDGCTATSEPITLTILSAPPSPEFGNVDNLLAVIDPDGLPVGALLQWSLEGVPVPGATDPSFCLDQEGTFEVTLEVTDPATGCSAQYTATETYDPTVDCTVGVRPSLPLASGRIYPNPFDAQLTIEITALPAGEIALQLFAADGRPLQRSGYDHPGGDFIAELFTGELPAGFYWLELRTADGRATYKLLKP
;
A
#
# COMPACT_ATOMS: atom_id res chain seq x y z
N MET A 1 1.68 -29.35 66.79
CA MET A 1 2.79 -29.67 65.90
C MET A 1 2.91 -28.55 64.88
N LYS A 2 3.72 -27.53 65.14
CA LYS A 2 3.99 -26.39 64.22
C LYS A 2 5.25 -26.73 63.41
N ARG A 3 5.09 -26.90 62.08
CA ARG A 3 6.20 -27.00 61.14
C ARG A 3 6.70 -25.60 60.80
N TRP A 4 7.91 -25.29 61.18
CA TRP A 4 8.68 -24.14 60.71
C TRP A 4 9.27 -24.48 59.35
N LEU A 5 8.91 -23.72 58.29
CA LEU A 5 9.57 -23.72 56.98
C LEU A 5 10.65 -22.62 57.02
N PHE A 6 11.90 -23.05 57.00
CA PHE A 6 13.05 -22.19 56.78
C PHE A 6 13.07 -21.85 55.28
N PHE A 7 12.84 -20.59 54.90
CA PHE A 7 13.19 -20.05 53.62
C PHE A 7 14.70 -19.74 53.64
N ILE A 8 15.49 -20.56 52.95
CA ILE A 8 16.87 -20.22 52.58
C ILE A 8 16.79 -19.29 51.37
N SER A 9 17.01 -17.99 51.61
CA SER A 9 17.22 -17.00 50.57
C SER A 9 18.58 -17.27 49.94
N LEU A 10 18.59 -17.84 48.74
CA LEU A 10 19.79 -18.00 47.91
C LEU A 10 20.07 -16.61 47.31
N VAL A 11 20.95 -15.85 47.91
CA VAL A 11 21.56 -14.66 47.32
C VAL A 11 22.49 -15.15 46.20
N LEU A 12 22.01 -15.12 44.95
CA LEU A 12 22.86 -15.19 43.77
C LEU A 12 23.69 -13.91 43.75
N LEU A 13 24.89 -13.97 44.24
CA LEU A 13 25.95 -13.03 43.87
C LEU A 13 26.15 -13.20 42.35
N ALA A 14 25.62 -12.25 41.54
CA ALA A 14 26.05 -12.06 40.17
C ALA A 14 27.54 -11.64 40.26
N GLN A 15 28.45 -12.58 40.16
CA GLN A 15 29.82 -12.28 39.76
C GLN A 15 29.68 -11.78 38.30
N SER A 16 30.02 -10.52 38.09
CA SER A 16 30.35 -10.03 36.74
C SER A 16 31.49 -10.91 36.22
N ALA A 17 31.14 -11.91 35.43
CA ALA A 17 32.12 -12.64 34.66
C ALA A 17 32.74 -11.63 33.70
N GLN A 18 33.99 -11.22 33.93
CA GLN A 18 34.81 -10.66 32.87
C GLN A 18 34.75 -11.68 31.73
N ALA A 19 34.39 -11.22 30.54
CA ALA A 19 34.37 -12.07 29.36
C ALA A 19 35.82 -12.47 29.10
N GLN A 20 36.24 -13.64 29.58
CA GLN A 20 37.49 -14.26 29.14
C GLN A 20 37.27 -14.65 27.68
N CYS A 21 38.08 -14.05 26.79
CA CYS A 21 38.12 -14.47 25.41
C CYS A 21 38.57 -15.92 25.34
N PRO A 22 37.81 -16.85 24.77
CA PRO A 22 38.31 -18.22 24.60
C PRO A 22 39.50 -18.19 23.65
N GLY A 23 40.50 -19.04 23.90
CA GLY A 23 41.78 -19.06 23.16
C GLY A 23 41.63 -19.01 21.64
N CYS A 24 42.53 -18.30 20.98
CA CYS A 24 42.51 -18.07 19.53
C CYS A 24 43.08 -19.25 18.73
N ILE A 25 42.80 -19.27 17.43
CA ILE A 25 43.29 -20.24 16.45
C ILE A 25 44.24 -19.52 15.48
N ILE A 26 45.47 -20.06 15.32
CA ILE A 26 46.44 -19.53 14.36
C ILE A 26 46.02 -19.98 12.95
N ASP A 27 45.70 -19.04 12.08
CA ASP A 27 45.43 -19.25 10.66
C ASP A 27 46.30 -18.33 9.81
N LEU A 28 47.40 -18.84 9.32
CA LEU A 28 48.40 -18.08 8.57
C LEU A 28 48.59 -18.64 7.16
N PRO A 29 48.71 -17.76 6.14
CA PRO A 29 49.12 -18.18 4.81
C PRO A 29 50.58 -18.71 4.82
N ALA A 30 51.01 -19.30 3.72
CA ALA A 30 52.41 -19.70 3.56
C ALA A 30 53.28 -18.44 3.46
N LEU A 31 54.07 -18.16 4.52
CA LEU A 31 54.93 -16.99 4.64
C LEU A 31 56.41 -17.37 4.70
N PRO A 32 57.34 -16.49 4.26
CA PRO A 32 58.79 -16.65 4.53
C PRO A 32 59.08 -16.69 6.04
N ALA A 33 60.21 -17.29 6.42
CA ALA A 33 60.56 -17.48 7.82
C ALA A 33 60.81 -16.15 8.57
N ASP A 34 61.41 -15.17 7.89
CA ASP A 34 61.72 -13.86 8.49
C ASP A 34 60.76 -12.80 7.87
N THR A 35 59.56 -12.70 8.40
CA THR A 35 58.49 -11.84 7.89
C THR A 35 57.69 -11.27 9.05
N VAL A 36 57.29 -10.01 8.93
CA VAL A 36 56.25 -9.43 9.75
C VAL A 36 54.91 -9.60 9.01
N TYR A 37 54.00 -10.28 9.63
CA TYR A 37 52.63 -10.45 9.10
C TYR A 37 51.62 -10.31 10.22
N LEU A 38 50.55 -9.66 9.90
CA LEU A 38 49.37 -9.52 10.75
C LEU A 38 48.14 -9.67 9.86
N SER A 39 47.23 -10.54 10.22
CA SER A 39 45.95 -10.63 9.50
C SER A 39 45.06 -9.43 9.79
N ASP A 40 44.18 -9.07 8.85
CA ASP A 40 43.17 -8.06 9.09
C ASP A 40 42.18 -8.54 10.16
N ALA A 41 41.67 -7.60 10.95
CA ALA A 41 40.53 -7.83 11.84
C ALA A 41 39.24 -7.60 11.04
N PRO A 42 38.28 -8.56 11.01
CA PRO A 42 37.00 -8.35 10.35
C PRO A 42 36.24 -7.18 10.94
N ASP A 43 35.43 -6.49 10.10
CA ASP A 43 34.55 -5.42 10.57
C ASP A 43 33.54 -5.95 11.60
N GLY A 44 33.30 -5.18 12.66
CA GLY A 44 32.27 -5.43 13.67
C GLY A 44 31.02 -4.57 13.47
N GLU A 45 30.02 -4.81 14.31
CA GLU A 45 28.79 -4.00 14.36
C GLU A 45 28.46 -3.63 15.79
N LEU A 46 28.03 -2.37 16.02
CA LEU A 46 27.65 -1.86 17.32
C LEU A 46 26.57 -2.73 17.99
N GLY A 47 26.86 -3.18 19.22
CA GLY A 47 25.94 -3.99 20.02
C GLY A 47 25.81 -5.45 19.60
N VAL A 48 26.55 -5.90 18.59
CA VAL A 48 26.63 -7.31 18.17
C VAL A 48 27.86 -7.97 18.79
N PRO A 49 27.74 -9.17 19.41
CA PRO A 49 28.90 -9.87 19.93
C PRO A 49 29.97 -10.09 18.85
N TYR A 50 31.19 -9.71 19.17
CA TYR A 50 32.37 -9.84 18.34
C TYR A 50 33.24 -10.94 18.91
N ASP A 51 33.73 -11.86 18.09
CA ASP A 51 34.53 -13.02 18.50
C ASP A 51 35.42 -13.46 17.32
N GLU A 52 36.54 -12.72 17.12
CA GLU A 52 37.41 -12.88 15.94
C GLU A 52 38.86 -13.14 16.32
N ASP A 53 39.55 -13.91 15.48
CA ASP A 53 40.97 -14.25 15.63
C ASP A 53 41.82 -13.40 14.70
N VAL A 54 42.82 -12.74 15.25
CA VAL A 54 43.86 -12.03 14.50
C VAL A 54 45.15 -12.84 14.60
N SER A 55 45.60 -13.40 13.49
CA SER A 55 46.84 -14.21 13.43
C SER A 55 48.02 -13.38 12.97
N PHE A 56 49.20 -13.66 13.53
CA PHE A 56 50.39 -12.92 13.20
C PHE A 56 51.63 -13.85 13.09
N ARG A 57 52.62 -13.35 12.33
CA ARG A 57 54.00 -13.91 12.33
C ARG A 57 54.98 -12.84 12.73
N LEU A 58 55.80 -13.13 13.72
CA LEU A 58 56.86 -12.28 14.22
C LEU A 58 58.17 -12.48 13.42
N PRO A 59 58.94 -11.41 13.19
CA PRO A 59 60.19 -11.48 12.48
C PRO A 59 61.29 -12.13 13.35
N GLN A 60 62.18 -12.92 12.73
CA GLN A 60 63.32 -13.53 13.40
C GLN A 60 64.55 -12.59 13.52
N SER A 61 64.51 -11.53 12.71
CA SER A 61 65.58 -10.51 12.72
C SER A 61 64.97 -9.11 12.52
N THR A 62 65.72 -8.09 12.75
CA THR A 62 65.37 -6.71 12.50
C THR A 62 65.28 -6.34 11.01
N THR A 63 65.57 -7.29 10.07
CA THR A 63 65.57 -7.03 8.62
C THR A 63 64.25 -6.52 8.09
N PRO A 64 63.08 -7.11 8.43
CA PRO A 64 61.78 -6.62 7.96
C PRO A 64 61.22 -5.48 8.82
N VAL A 65 61.89 -5.10 9.92
CA VAL A 65 61.38 -4.05 10.83
C VAL A 65 61.82 -2.66 10.35
N PRO A 66 60.92 -1.73 10.11
CA PRO A 66 61.26 -0.39 9.67
C PRO A 66 62.06 0.40 10.72
N ASN A 67 62.93 1.29 10.26
CA ASN A 67 63.69 2.27 11.07
C ASN A 67 64.69 1.72 12.10
N VAL A 68 64.99 0.42 12.07
CA VAL A 68 66.04 -0.20 12.88
C VAL A 68 67.17 -0.78 12.00
N PRO A 69 68.41 -0.91 12.48
CA PRO A 69 69.50 -1.53 11.71
C PRO A 69 69.14 -2.98 11.33
N PRO A 70 69.18 -3.35 10.04
CA PRO A 70 68.74 -4.68 9.60
C PRO A 70 69.78 -5.79 9.98
N GLY A 71 69.29 -7.03 10.11
CA GLY A 71 70.12 -8.23 10.26
C GLY A 71 70.53 -8.53 11.67
N LEU A 72 69.96 -7.87 12.67
CA LEU A 72 70.21 -8.24 14.08
C LEU A 72 69.19 -9.32 14.47
N PRO A 73 69.64 -10.44 15.14
CA PRO A 73 68.70 -11.44 15.61
C PRO A 73 67.81 -10.87 16.74
N ILE A 74 66.53 -11.15 16.68
CA ILE A 74 65.59 -10.85 17.77
C ILE A 74 65.52 -12.12 18.63
N GLU A 75 65.71 -11.99 19.93
CA GLU A 75 65.77 -13.10 20.89
C GLU A 75 64.37 -13.43 21.45
N GLU A 76 63.60 -12.39 21.76
CA GLU A 76 62.28 -12.50 22.38
C GLU A 76 61.38 -11.34 21.96
N ILE A 77 60.08 -11.59 21.80
CA ILE A 77 59.04 -10.55 21.68
C ILE A 77 57.93 -10.86 22.68
N THR A 78 57.60 -9.87 23.52
CA THR A 78 56.49 -9.95 24.47
C THR A 78 55.41 -8.94 24.08
N ILE A 79 54.14 -9.36 23.98
CA ILE A 79 52.99 -8.48 23.84
C ILE A 79 52.70 -7.86 25.20
N LEU A 80 52.84 -6.54 25.31
CA LEU A 80 52.62 -5.81 26.58
C LEU A 80 51.18 -5.41 26.76
N SER A 81 50.60 -4.84 25.71
CA SER A 81 49.22 -4.35 25.74
C SER A 81 48.64 -4.13 24.34
N ILE A 82 47.35 -4.05 24.27
CA ILE A 82 46.65 -3.55 23.10
C ILE A 82 45.89 -2.28 23.53
N VAL A 83 46.17 -1.16 22.87
CA VAL A 83 45.59 0.14 23.18
C VAL A 83 44.63 0.56 22.07
N ASN A 84 43.72 1.49 22.39
CA ASN A 84 42.70 1.99 21.48
C ASN A 84 41.77 0.90 20.92
N LEU A 85 41.61 -0.19 21.67
CA LEU A 85 40.63 -1.22 21.35
C LEU A 85 39.21 -0.64 21.49
N PRO A 86 38.26 -0.94 20.58
CA PRO A 86 36.88 -0.49 20.72
C PRO A 86 36.36 -0.80 22.13
N PRO A 87 35.75 0.20 22.80
CA PRO A 87 35.14 -0.02 24.11
C PRO A 87 34.13 -1.17 24.09
N GLY A 88 34.17 -2.04 25.11
CA GLY A 88 33.38 -3.26 25.19
C GLY A 88 34.02 -4.50 24.54
N LEU A 89 35.17 -4.34 23.85
CA LEU A 89 35.98 -5.46 23.43
C LEU A 89 37.13 -5.70 24.43
N ASP A 90 37.51 -6.94 24.53
CA ASP A 90 38.65 -7.42 25.31
C ASP A 90 39.55 -8.29 24.40
N TRP A 91 40.74 -8.65 24.86
CA TRP A 91 41.66 -9.43 24.08
C TRP A 91 42.38 -10.47 24.90
N GLU A 92 42.75 -11.59 24.29
CA GLU A 92 43.59 -12.63 24.86
C GLU A 92 44.51 -13.21 23.77
N ALA A 93 45.82 -13.27 24.01
CA ALA A 93 46.75 -13.91 23.11
C ALA A 93 46.91 -15.40 23.46
N ASN A 94 47.26 -16.23 22.46
CA ASN A 94 47.60 -17.63 22.72
C ASN A 94 48.80 -17.78 23.67
N GLN A 95 49.73 -16.83 23.61
CA GLN A 95 50.82 -16.60 24.56
C GLN A 95 51.27 -15.15 24.48
N ASN A 96 51.78 -14.58 25.56
CA ASN A 96 52.26 -13.20 25.55
C ASN A 96 53.72 -13.06 25.18
N THR A 97 54.54 -14.07 25.42
CA THR A 97 56.01 -14.06 25.16
C THR A 97 56.35 -15.13 24.13
N PHE A 98 57.15 -14.78 23.15
CA PHE A 98 57.59 -15.58 22.01
C PHE A 98 59.12 -15.65 21.98
N ASP A 99 59.70 -16.86 22.19
CA ASP A 99 61.14 -17.14 22.08
C ASP A 99 61.50 -17.32 20.61
N LEU A 100 62.27 -16.39 20.05
CA LEU A 100 62.68 -16.43 18.66
C LEU A 100 64.07 -17.09 18.50
N PRO A 101 64.32 -17.84 17.40
CA PRO A 101 63.48 -18.02 16.20
C PRO A 101 62.48 -19.18 16.26
N ASP A 102 62.34 -19.87 17.39
CA ASP A 102 61.58 -21.12 17.48
C ASP A 102 60.03 -20.87 17.52
N GLU A 103 59.60 -19.77 18.08
CA GLU A 103 58.19 -19.39 18.23
C GLU A 103 57.90 -18.10 17.48
N THR A 104 57.47 -18.20 16.23
CA THR A 104 57.25 -17.04 15.37
C THR A 104 55.76 -16.75 15.13
N ASP A 105 54.90 -17.73 15.30
CA ASP A 105 53.50 -17.67 14.92
C ASP A 105 52.62 -17.59 16.16
N GLY A 106 51.70 -16.62 16.14
CA GLY A 106 50.76 -16.40 17.23
C GLY A 106 49.39 -15.93 16.76
N CYS A 107 48.50 -15.82 17.71
CA CYS A 107 47.21 -15.20 17.50
C CYS A 107 46.74 -14.43 18.73
N VAL A 108 45.85 -13.46 18.47
CA VAL A 108 45.07 -12.74 19.47
C VAL A 108 43.62 -12.95 19.19
N LYS A 109 42.85 -13.34 20.19
CA LYS A 109 41.37 -13.32 20.16
C LYS A 109 40.92 -11.93 20.56
N LEU A 110 40.07 -11.31 19.75
CA LEU A 110 39.33 -10.12 20.12
C LEU A 110 37.86 -10.54 20.38
N CYS A 111 37.36 -10.26 21.57
CA CYS A 111 36.01 -10.68 21.95
C CYS A 111 35.30 -9.64 22.79
N GLY A 112 33.96 -9.69 22.80
CA GLY A 112 33.11 -8.78 23.55
C GLY A 112 31.97 -8.23 22.72
N THR A 113 31.37 -7.13 23.17
CA THR A 113 30.34 -6.45 22.42
C THR A 113 30.73 -4.98 22.28
N PRO A 114 31.02 -4.51 21.05
CA PRO A 114 31.41 -3.12 20.83
C PRO A 114 30.34 -2.15 21.31
N LEU A 115 30.72 -1.12 22.05
CA LEU A 115 29.84 -0.10 22.60
C LEU A 115 29.92 1.24 21.86
N LEU A 116 30.77 1.34 20.84
CA LEU A 116 30.94 2.54 20.00
C LEU A 116 31.20 2.11 18.56
N SER A 117 30.49 2.76 17.62
CA SER A 117 30.72 2.61 16.17
C SER A 117 31.68 3.69 15.69
N ASP A 118 32.84 3.29 15.23
CA ASP A 118 33.84 4.16 14.62
C ASP A 118 34.90 3.31 13.91
N SER A 119 35.89 3.96 13.31
CA SER A 119 37.14 3.35 12.86
C SER A 119 38.21 3.48 13.94
N PHE A 120 38.72 2.39 14.42
CA PHE A 120 39.71 2.36 15.48
C PHE A 120 41.06 1.93 14.88
N GLU A 121 42.11 2.74 15.10
CA GLU A 121 43.48 2.34 14.90
C GLU A 121 43.97 1.64 16.19
N VAL A 122 43.80 0.32 16.25
CA VAL A 122 44.17 -0.48 17.40
C VAL A 122 45.66 -0.67 17.37
N GLU A 123 46.36 -0.29 18.43
CA GLU A 123 47.81 -0.37 18.53
C GLU A 123 48.24 -1.53 19.45
N VAL A 124 49.05 -2.45 18.94
CA VAL A 124 49.66 -3.56 19.69
C VAL A 124 51.05 -3.13 20.13
N VAL A 125 51.22 -2.98 21.42
CA VAL A 125 52.50 -2.60 22.03
C VAL A 125 53.27 -3.85 22.40
N VAL A 126 54.50 -3.97 21.90
CA VAL A 126 55.38 -5.10 22.12
C VAL A 126 56.72 -4.68 22.68
N LEU A 127 57.32 -5.57 23.44
CA LEU A 127 58.73 -5.48 23.91
C LEU A 127 59.57 -6.46 23.09
N ALA A 128 60.52 -5.97 22.35
CA ALA A 128 61.46 -6.80 21.56
C ALA A 128 62.85 -6.76 22.17
N THR A 129 63.44 -7.94 22.38
CA THR A 129 64.81 -8.09 22.95
C THR A 129 65.78 -8.45 21.86
N VAL A 130 66.85 -7.65 21.71
CA VAL A 130 67.96 -7.81 20.75
C VAL A 130 69.29 -7.67 21.49
N PHE A 131 70.13 -8.71 21.48
CA PHE A 131 71.37 -8.76 22.25
C PHE A 131 71.20 -8.46 23.74
N GLY A 132 70.12 -8.97 24.35
CA GLY A 132 69.79 -8.75 25.76
C GLY A 132 69.39 -7.33 26.11
N ILE A 133 69.09 -6.48 25.11
CA ILE A 133 68.55 -5.13 25.28
C ILE A 133 67.10 -5.16 24.79
N SER A 134 66.18 -4.88 25.69
CA SER A 134 64.75 -4.80 25.39
C SER A 134 64.35 -3.40 25.01
N GLN A 135 63.50 -3.26 23.99
CA GLN A 135 62.96 -1.99 23.51
C GLN A 135 61.50 -2.17 23.14
N THR A 136 60.67 -1.22 23.56
CA THR A 136 59.25 -1.15 23.15
C THR A 136 59.12 -0.72 21.70
N SER A 137 58.20 -1.34 20.99
CA SER A 137 57.77 -1.00 19.65
C SER A 137 56.28 -1.21 19.54
N SER A 138 55.65 -0.64 18.54
CA SER A 138 54.22 -0.85 18.30
C SER A 138 53.94 -1.03 16.82
N PHE A 139 52.81 -1.65 16.53
CA PHE A 139 52.22 -1.76 15.20
C PHE A 139 50.70 -1.65 15.33
N SER A 140 50.04 -1.08 14.32
CA SER A 140 48.61 -0.87 14.34
C SER A 140 47.86 -1.75 13.38
N ILE A 141 46.60 -2.00 13.70
CA ILE A 141 45.57 -2.60 12.84
C ILE A 141 44.35 -1.72 12.83
N ASP A 142 43.76 -1.60 11.67
CA ASP A 142 42.47 -0.89 11.53
C ASP A 142 41.33 -1.86 11.86
N LEU A 143 40.45 -1.44 12.76
CA LEU A 143 39.22 -2.16 13.10
C LEU A 143 38.04 -1.22 12.93
N TYR A 144 37.15 -1.55 12.01
CA TYR A 144 35.92 -0.79 11.80
C TYR A 144 34.74 -1.43 12.53
N ILE A 145 34.06 -0.65 13.34
CA ILE A 145 32.76 -1.02 13.95
C ILE A 145 31.66 -0.24 13.26
N ALA A 146 30.86 -0.94 12.47
CA ALA A 146 29.73 -0.35 11.77
C ALA A 146 28.64 0.10 12.75
N PRO A 147 27.88 1.14 12.45
CA PRO A 147 26.67 1.46 13.19
C PRO A 147 25.68 0.29 13.14
N ALA A 148 24.86 0.11 14.19
CA ALA A 148 23.85 -0.94 14.22
C ALA A 148 22.96 -0.89 12.98
N SER A 149 22.93 -1.96 12.21
CA SER A 149 22.19 -2.07 10.95
C SER A 149 20.74 -2.43 11.22
N SER A 150 19.86 -1.49 11.60
CA SER A 150 18.45 -1.78 11.46
C SER A 150 17.57 -0.54 11.38
N SER A 151 16.88 -0.44 10.27
CA SER A 151 15.74 0.44 10.05
C SER A 151 14.46 0.05 10.82
N THR A 152 14.48 -1.07 11.55
CA THR A 152 13.28 -1.62 12.22
C THR A 152 13.41 -1.78 13.73
N VAL A 153 14.59 -1.51 14.32
CA VAL A 153 14.84 -1.79 15.75
C VAL A 153 14.22 -0.76 16.68
N GLY A 154 14.16 0.51 16.29
CA GLY A 154 13.74 1.60 17.19
C GLY A 154 12.24 1.66 17.41
N PHE A 155 11.44 1.59 16.38
CA PHE A 155 9.99 1.69 16.45
C PHE A 155 9.26 1.00 15.30
N SER A 156 7.97 0.85 15.45
CA SER A 156 7.05 0.41 14.41
C SER A 156 5.82 1.30 14.37
N MET A 157 5.14 1.34 13.22
CA MET A 157 3.95 2.13 12.99
C MET A 157 2.79 1.27 12.51
N THR A 158 1.57 1.72 12.80
CA THR A 158 0.34 1.20 12.20
C THR A 158 -0.44 2.34 11.58
N ASN A 159 -1.17 2.05 10.48
CA ASN A 159 -1.91 3.04 9.69
C ASN A 159 -1.04 4.16 9.08
N ASN A 160 0.19 3.84 8.74
CA ASN A 160 1.14 4.81 8.17
C ASN A 160 0.86 5.17 6.69
N ILE A 161 -0.20 4.62 6.09
CA ILE A 161 -0.70 4.99 4.76
C ILE A 161 -2.17 5.39 4.88
N GLY A 162 -2.55 6.52 4.28
CA GLY A 162 -3.92 7.01 4.29
C GLY A 162 -4.30 7.80 3.06
N CYS A 163 -5.59 8.14 2.96
CA CYS A 163 -6.18 8.93 1.87
C CYS A 163 -6.81 10.19 2.45
N GLY A 164 -6.34 11.36 2.03
CA GLY A 164 -6.77 12.66 2.55
C GLY A 164 -6.27 12.94 3.97
N SER A 165 -6.30 11.94 4.83
CA SER A 165 -5.77 11.98 6.20
C SER A 165 -5.50 10.59 6.73
N THR A 166 -4.65 10.48 7.75
CA THR A 166 -4.46 9.25 8.53
C THR A 166 -4.11 9.57 9.97
N THR A 167 -4.45 8.67 10.88
CA THR A 167 -4.00 8.69 12.29
C THR A 167 -3.13 7.48 12.53
N VAL A 168 -1.86 7.75 12.84
CA VAL A 168 -0.79 6.76 12.98
C VAL A 168 -0.53 6.50 14.45
N SER A 169 -0.47 5.23 14.82
CA SER A 169 -0.03 4.80 16.15
C SER A 169 1.42 4.32 16.08
N PHE A 170 2.20 4.69 17.09
CA PHE A 170 3.62 4.40 17.20
C PHE A 170 3.88 3.43 18.34
N THR A 171 4.71 2.43 18.10
CA THR A 171 5.14 1.47 19.11
C THR A 171 6.65 1.57 19.26
N ASN A 172 7.12 1.91 20.46
CA ASN A 172 8.54 1.89 20.79
C ASN A 172 9.00 0.44 21.00
N ASN A 173 10.02 0.02 20.28
CA ASN A 173 10.60 -1.32 20.39
C ASN A 173 11.77 -1.39 21.41
N LEU A 174 12.24 -0.22 21.90
CA LEU A 174 13.31 -0.09 22.88
C LEU A 174 12.76 0.43 24.20
N LEU A 175 12.15 -0.46 24.97
CA LEU A 175 11.52 -0.08 26.24
C LEU A 175 12.55 0.07 27.35
N SER A 176 12.45 1.17 28.13
CA SER A 176 13.31 1.43 29.28
C SER A 176 13.12 0.46 30.43
N GLY A 177 11.94 -0.18 30.52
CA GLY A 177 11.56 -0.94 31.72
C GLY A 177 11.47 -0.10 33.00
N GLY A 178 11.42 1.24 32.85
CA GLY A 178 11.43 2.20 33.97
C GLY A 178 12.84 2.65 34.38
N ASN A 179 13.89 2.28 33.62
CA ASN A 179 15.24 2.77 33.84
C ASN A 179 15.35 4.25 33.42
N PRO A 180 15.77 5.18 34.31
CA PRO A 180 15.89 6.61 34.03
C PRO A 180 17.00 6.96 33.02
N ASP A 181 17.91 6.01 32.76
CA ASP A 181 19.06 6.21 31.85
C ASP A 181 18.68 6.07 30.37
N TYR A 182 17.39 5.87 30.09
CA TYR A 182 16.83 5.92 28.75
C TYR A 182 16.19 7.26 28.49
N SER A 183 16.47 7.84 27.33
CA SER A 183 15.76 9.01 26.85
C SER A 183 15.40 8.85 25.37
N TYR A 184 14.29 9.49 25.00
CA TYR A 184 13.71 9.33 23.66
C TYR A 184 13.47 10.69 23.02
N LEU A 185 13.61 10.72 21.69
CA LEU A 185 13.25 11.86 20.88
C LEU A 185 12.54 11.37 19.63
N TRP A 186 11.32 11.85 19.43
CA TRP A 186 10.50 11.60 18.25
C TRP A 186 10.31 12.91 17.50
N ASP A 187 10.55 12.90 16.19
CA ASP A 187 10.08 13.89 15.23
C ASP A 187 9.11 13.18 14.28
N PHE A 188 7.87 13.60 14.27
CA PHE A 188 6.83 12.94 13.46
C PHE A 188 6.74 13.50 12.04
N GLY A 189 7.60 14.45 11.65
CA GLY A 189 7.60 15.06 10.33
C GLY A 189 6.41 15.98 10.04
N ASN A 190 5.43 16.04 10.94
CA ASN A 190 4.25 16.90 10.83
C ASN A 190 4.37 18.20 11.65
N GLY A 191 5.55 18.47 12.20
CA GLY A 191 5.84 19.60 13.09
C GLY A 191 5.63 19.31 14.57
N ASN A 192 5.21 18.10 14.93
CA ASN A 192 5.10 17.64 16.31
C ASN A 192 6.34 16.85 16.72
N PHE A 193 6.66 16.91 18.01
CA PHE A 193 7.76 16.17 18.64
C PHE A 193 7.28 15.52 19.92
N SER A 194 7.98 14.47 20.36
CA SER A 194 7.76 13.87 21.67
C SER A 194 9.08 13.38 22.26
N ASN A 195 9.16 13.38 23.59
CA ASN A 195 10.23 12.74 24.35
C ASN A 195 9.71 11.58 25.23
N GLN A 196 8.50 11.16 25.01
CA GLN A 196 7.90 10.06 25.74
C GLN A 196 8.35 8.72 25.19
N GLU A 197 8.56 7.73 26.05
CA GLU A 197 8.84 6.35 25.66
C GLU A 197 7.75 5.79 24.73
N ASN A 198 6.49 6.05 25.04
CA ASN A 198 5.32 5.67 24.25
C ASN A 198 4.55 6.95 23.89
N PRO A 199 4.77 7.51 22.70
CA PRO A 199 4.09 8.72 22.28
C PRO A 199 2.62 8.47 21.97
N THR A 200 1.82 9.52 22.02
CA THR A 200 0.42 9.47 21.57
C THR A 200 0.33 9.41 20.06
N ASP A 201 -0.78 8.87 19.56
CA ASP A 201 -1.09 8.83 18.13
C ASP A 201 -0.95 10.22 17.47
N GLN A 202 -0.49 10.25 16.23
CA GLN A 202 -0.35 11.47 15.44
C GLN A 202 -1.29 11.45 14.24
N THR A 203 -1.94 12.58 13.98
CA THR A 203 -2.83 12.76 12.84
C THR A 203 -2.17 13.61 11.76
N TYR A 204 -2.22 13.14 10.53
CA TYR A 204 -1.73 13.80 9.33
C TYR A 204 -2.94 14.15 8.45
N ASN A 205 -3.23 15.45 8.32
CA ASN A 205 -4.47 15.95 7.70
C ASN A 205 -4.27 16.48 6.26
N LEU A 206 -3.06 16.44 5.75
CA LEU A 206 -2.73 16.91 4.41
C LEU A 206 -2.02 15.80 3.64
N PRO A 207 -2.27 15.71 2.33
CA PRO A 207 -1.51 14.83 1.46
C PRO A 207 -0.01 15.17 1.50
N GLY A 208 0.83 14.15 1.52
CA GLY A 208 2.29 14.30 1.58
C GLY A 208 3.00 13.04 2.06
N VAL A 209 4.31 13.10 2.01
CA VAL A 209 5.21 12.11 2.59
C VAL A 209 5.88 12.76 3.80
N TYR A 210 5.75 12.16 4.95
CA TYR A 210 6.26 12.66 6.21
C TYR A 210 7.32 11.68 6.71
N GLU A 211 8.54 12.15 6.86
CA GLU A 211 9.62 11.39 7.46
C GLU A 211 9.47 11.42 8.99
N VAL A 212 9.35 10.26 9.59
CA VAL A 212 9.33 10.09 11.04
C VAL A 212 10.72 9.68 11.48
N SER A 213 11.36 10.46 12.33
CA SER A 213 12.64 10.12 12.92
C SER A 213 12.50 9.86 14.43
N TYR A 214 13.24 8.86 14.86
CA TYR A 214 13.29 8.39 16.24
C TYR A 214 14.74 8.28 16.67
N SER A 215 15.03 8.73 17.88
CA SER A 215 16.31 8.55 18.54
C SER A 215 16.09 8.10 19.99
N ALA A 216 16.69 6.98 20.35
CA ALA A 216 16.78 6.54 21.74
C ALA A 216 18.23 6.64 22.19
N THR A 217 18.45 7.31 23.31
CA THR A 217 19.74 7.36 23.98
C THR A 217 19.70 6.46 25.19
N ILE A 218 20.63 5.51 25.27
CA ILE A 218 20.76 4.52 26.33
C ILE A 218 22.10 4.76 27.02
N ASP A 219 22.02 5.28 28.25
CA ASP A 219 23.14 5.70 29.08
C ASP A 219 23.28 4.80 30.33
N THR A 220 23.26 3.48 30.09
CA THR A 220 23.27 2.48 31.16
C THR A 220 24.64 1.95 31.52
N ALA A 221 25.63 2.27 30.70
CA ALA A 221 26.97 1.74 30.88
C ALA A 221 27.78 2.54 31.90
N ASP A 222 28.65 1.85 32.63
CA ASP A 222 29.65 2.48 33.46
C ASP A 222 30.73 3.16 32.58
N PHE A 223 31.51 4.07 33.20
CA PHE A 223 32.74 4.57 32.58
C PHE A 223 33.77 3.44 32.48
N TYR A 224 34.63 3.53 31.50
CA TYR A 224 35.77 2.64 31.34
C TYR A 224 37.05 3.43 31.38
N LEU A 225 38.03 2.97 32.17
CA LEU A 225 39.41 3.40 32.07
C LEU A 225 40.07 2.61 30.93
N THR A 226 40.39 3.29 29.84
CA THR A 226 40.89 2.65 28.62
C THR A 226 42.38 2.78 28.45
N THR A 227 42.98 3.85 28.95
CA THR A 227 44.44 4.07 28.85
C THR A 227 44.95 4.82 30.07
N VAL A 228 46.14 4.39 30.52
CA VAL A 228 46.96 5.12 31.47
C VAL A 228 48.28 5.46 30.80
N THR A 229 48.64 6.73 30.72
CA THR A 229 49.90 7.18 30.13
C THR A 229 50.75 7.82 31.22
N VAL A 230 51.81 7.14 31.60
CA VAL A 230 52.82 7.65 32.56
C VAL A 230 53.83 8.51 31.77
N THR A 231 53.83 9.80 32.03
CA THR A 231 54.69 10.79 31.30
C THR A 231 55.98 11.15 32.03
N ALA A 232 56.00 10.98 33.35
CA ALA A 232 57.18 11.23 34.18
C ALA A 232 57.15 10.36 35.46
N THR A 233 58.30 9.90 35.87
CA THR A 233 58.54 9.26 37.16
C THR A 233 60.01 9.37 37.55
N ASN A 234 60.33 9.15 38.81
CA ASN A 234 61.74 9.07 39.30
C ASN A 234 62.12 7.65 39.72
N CYS A 235 61.22 6.69 39.48
CA CYS A 235 61.62 5.27 39.63
C CYS A 235 62.71 4.94 38.60
N ASP A 236 63.73 4.21 39.04
CA ASP A 236 64.81 3.71 38.18
C ASP A 236 65.45 2.46 38.78
N ASP A 237 65.98 1.63 37.93
CA ASP A 237 66.77 0.43 38.30
C ASP A 237 68.18 0.83 38.78
N ILE A 238 68.28 1.21 40.03
CA ILE A 238 69.59 1.71 40.63
C ILE A 238 70.75 0.72 40.48
N LEU A 239 70.43 -0.55 40.38
CA LEU A 239 71.50 -1.61 40.28
C LEU A 239 71.97 -1.83 38.85
N ASN A 240 71.33 -1.31 37.84
CA ASN A 240 71.69 -1.45 36.44
C ASN A 240 72.46 -0.22 35.92
N PRO A 241 73.53 -0.36 35.18
CA PRO A 241 74.14 0.81 34.55
C PRO A 241 73.37 1.30 33.37
N PRO A 242 73.39 2.65 33.06
CA PRO A 242 72.77 3.16 31.86
C PRO A 242 73.21 2.45 30.59
N PRO A 243 72.40 2.13 29.62
CA PRO A 243 70.94 2.54 29.51
C PRO A 243 69.93 1.58 30.18
N ALA A 244 70.40 0.53 30.89
CA ALA A 244 69.52 -0.48 31.52
C ALA A 244 69.00 -0.05 32.91
N ASN A 245 69.09 1.22 33.25
CA ASN A 245 68.58 1.77 34.52
C ASN A 245 67.14 2.38 34.37
N LYS A 246 66.44 1.97 33.34
CA LYS A 246 65.07 2.40 33.17
C LYS A 246 64.14 1.53 34.06
N PRO A 247 63.03 2.11 34.58
CA PRO A 247 62.15 1.37 35.45
C PRO A 247 61.41 0.25 34.72
N ASP A 248 61.08 -0.81 35.43
CA ASP A 248 60.21 -1.91 35.03
C ASP A 248 58.79 -1.61 35.51
N LEU A 249 58.09 -0.75 34.73
CA LEU A 249 56.82 -0.14 35.19
C LEU A 249 55.62 -1.06 35.03
N TYR A 250 54.76 -1.03 36.03
CA TYR A 250 53.42 -1.60 35.95
C TYR A 250 52.41 -0.77 36.79
N ILE A 251 51.14 -0.94 36.49
CA ILE A 251 50.08 -0.21 37.19
C ILE A 251 49.17 -1.15 37.96
N ARG A 252 48.63 -0.65 39.07
CA ARG A 252 47.59 -1.30 39.87
C ARG A 252 46.44 -0.34 40.06
N VAL A 253 45.20 -0.83 39.95
CA VAL A 253 44.01 -0.05 40.25
C VAL A 253 43.29 -0.68 41.42
N LYS A 254 42.91 0.19 42.39
CA LYS A 254 42.09 -0.20 43.53
C LYS A 254 40.75 0.50 43.46
N ASP A 255 39.70 -0.26 43.84
CA ASP A 255 38.34 0.27 43.92
C ASP A 255 38.19 1.30 45.08
N PRO A 256 37.03 1.99 45.17
CA PRO A 256 36.78 2.92 46.27
C PRO A 256 36.80 2.29 47.68
N GLY A 257 36.70 0.99 47.79
CA GLY A 257 36.86 0.23 49.03
C GLY A 257 38.31 -0.11 49.35
N GLY A 258 39.28 0.20 48.46
CA GLY A 258 40.69 -0.13 48.61
C GLY A 258 41.05 -1.55 48.16
N THR A 259 40.14 -2.28 47.51
CA THR A 259 40.40 -3.62 46.95
C THR A 259 41.11 -3.49 45.64
N LEU A 260 42.19 -4.29 45.42
CA LEU A 260 42.86 -4.37 44.15
C LEU A 260 41.97 -5.06 43.13
N ILE A 261 41.69 -4.35 42.02
CA ILE A 261 40.80 -4.81 40.93
C ILE A 261 41.48 -5.00 39.61
N TYR A 262 42.66 -4.41 39.41
CA TYR A 262 43.44 -4.56 38.19
C TYR A 262 44.96 -4.47 38.47
N THR A 263 45.74 -5.24 37.72
CA THR A 263 47.20 -5.14 37.67
C THR A 263 47.64 -5.38 36.21
N SER A 264 48.41 -4.46 35.64
CA SER A 264 48.92 -4.61 34.29
C SER A 264 50.09 -5.61 34.23
N SER A 265 50.48 -6.01 33.02
CA SER A 265 51.82 -6.58 32.78
C SER A 265 52.90 -5.56 33.10
N VAL A 266 54.10 -6.05 33.38
CA VAL A 266 55.28 -5.21 33.60
C VAL A 266 55.88 -4.79 32.27
N GLN A 267 56.16 -3.50 32.10
CA GLN A 267 56.92 -2.97 30.98
C GLN A 267 58.36 -2.82 31.39
N THR A 268 59.16 -3.80 31.03
CA THR A 268 60.59 -3.87 31.42
C THR A 268 61.40 -2.79 30.72
N ASN A 269 62.26 -2.07 31.47
CA ASN A 269 63.03 -0.94 31.00
C ASN A 269 62.19 0.12 30.26
N ALA A 270 61.04 0.52 30.83
CA ALA A 270 60.05 1.34 30.19
C ALA A 270 60.57 2.70 29.73
N ASP A 271 60.34 3.04 28.48
CA ASP A 271 60.52 4.40 27.95
C ASP A 271 59.31 5.26 28.28
N LEU A 272 59.57 6.49 28.70
CA LEU A 272 58.47 7.44 28.92
C LEU A 272 58.16 8.25 27.64
N PRO A 273 56.91 8.42 27.28
CA PRO A 273 55.72 8.01 28.00
C PRO A 273 55.48 6.49 27.96
N ALA A 274 55.24 5.86 29.11
CA ALA A 274 54.82 4.46 29.17
C ALA A 274 53.28 4.38 29.11
N ILE A 275 52.74 3.58 28.18
CA ILE A 275 51.33 3.50 27.89
C ILE A 275 50.78 2.13 28.30
N PHE A 276 49.75 2.12 29.13
CA PHE A 276 49.05 0.92 29.57
C PHE A 276 47.60 0.94 29.03
N GLY A 277 47.32 0.06 28.09
CA GLY A 277 45.95 -0.18 27.59
C GLY A 277 45.23 -1.13 28.52
N LEU A 278 43.99 -0.79 28.79
CA LEU A 278 43.08 -1.62 29.61
C LEU A 278 41.63 -1.29 29.26
N ASN A 279 40.71 -2.13 29.73
CA ASN A 279 39.29 -1.89 29.53
C ASN A 279 38.56 -2.14 30.87
N LEU A 280 38.87 -1.30 31.86
CA LEU A 280 38.43 -1.49 33.22
C LEU A 280 37.16 -0.68 33.52
N PRO A 281 36.01 -1.30 33.83
CA PRO A 281 34.79 -0.57 34.20
C PRO A 281 34.99 0.20 35.52
N ILE A 282 34.58 1.48 35.52
CA ILE A 282 34.74 2.41 36.63
C ILE A 282 33.33 2.89 37.05
N GLY A 283 32.86 2.37 38.16
CA GLY A 283 31.62 2.83 38.79
C GLY A 283 31.80 4.16 39.56
N ALA A 284 30.76 4.58 40.23
CA ALA A 284 30.81 5.80 41.06
C ALA A 284 31.78 5.63 42.23
N GLY A 285 32.63 6.63 42.47
CA GLY A 285 33.54 6.69 43.62
C GLY A 285 34.96 7.15 43.27
N ASN A 286 35.85 7.16 44.25
CA ASN A 286 37.26 7.50 44.08
C ASN A 286 38.09 6.23 44.03
N TYR A 287 38.74 6.00 42.96
CA TYR A 287 39.69 4.91 42.69
C TYR A 287 41.09 5.38 42.99
N ILE A 288 41.98 4.45 43.27
CA ILE A 288 43.41 4.70 43.44
C ILE A 288 44.16 3.97 42.35
N LEU A 289 44.94 4.71 41.58
CA LEU A 289 45.89 4.16 40.59
C LEU A 289 47.30 4.27 41.17
N GLU A 290 47.96 3.12 41.38
CA GLU A 290 49.34 3.02 41.83
C GLU A 290 50.22 2.73 40.63
N VAL A 291 51.35 3.44 40.50
CA VAL A 291 52.45 3.10 39.58
C VAL A 291 53.57 2.50 40.39
N LYS A 292 54.03 1.35 39.95
CA LYS A 292 55.07 0.54 40.59
C LYS A 292 56.20 0.27 39.62
N ASP A 293 57.36 0.03 40.17
CA ASP A 293 58.56 -0.47 39.49
C ASP A 293 58.89 -1.85 40.04
N GLU A 294 59.08 -2.86 39.18
CA GLU A 294 59.47 -4.21 39.55
C GLU A 294 60.95 -4.33 39.55
N ASP A 295 61.57 -4.33 40.71
CA ASP A 295 62.98 -4.51 40.91
C ASP A 295 63.40 -5.99 41.13
N LEU A 296 64.67 -6.33 40.85
CA LEU A 296 65.22 -7.66 41.11
C LEU A 296 65.01 -8.10 42.57
N ILE A 297 64.85 -7.17 43.50
CA ILE A 297 64.66 -7.42 44.92
C ILE A 297 63.49 -6.58 45.43
N GLY A 298 62.25 -6.99 45.14
CA GLY A 298 61.03 -6.31 45.61
C GLY A 298 60.38 -5.43 44.57
N GLU A 299 59.56 -4.47 45.02
CA GLU A 299 58.91 -3.48 44.15
C GLU A 299 59.16 -2.07 44.72
N GLU A 300 59.41 -1.10 43.88
CA GLU A 300 59.45 0.31 44.21
C GLU A 300 58.09 0.98 44.01
N HIS A 301 57.74 1.90 44.87
CA HIS A 301 56.51 2.68 44.73
C HIS A 301 56.80 4.02 44.05
N CYS A 302 56.37 4.20 42.83
CA CYS A 302 56.61 5.40 42.03
C CYS A 302 55.64 6.53 42.37
N GLY A 303 54.50 6.20 42.95
CA GLY A 303 53.46 7.12 43.36
C GLY A 303 52.05 6.57 43.16
N ASP A 304 51.05 7.27 43.73
CA ASP A 304 49.67 6.95 43.55
C ASP A 304 48.81 8.19 43.30
N VAL A 305 47.81 8.05 42.48
CA VAL A 305 46.85 9.14 42.17
C VAL A 305 45.43 8.66 42.45
N ASN A 306 44.60 9.60 42.88
CA ASN A 306 43.16 9.36 43.02
C ASN A 306 42.44 9.85 41.74
N PHE A 307 41.49 9.07 41.29
CA PHE A 307 40.68 9.42 40.14
C PHE A 307 39.21 8.94 40.28
N SER A 308 38.35 9.54 39.51
CA SER A 308 36.94 9.20 39.43
C SER A 308 36.47 9.33 37.99
N GLN A 309 35.23 8.99 37.71
CA GLN A 309 34.60 9.11 36.38
C GLN A 309 34.73 10.51 35.73
N THR A 310 34.95 11.56 36.52
CA THR A 310 35.07 12.95 36.03
C THR A 310 36.52 13.46 36.00
N THR A 311 37.48 12.63 36.25
CA THR A 311 38.89 13.01 36.27
C THR A 311 39.38 13.29 34.83
N SER A 312 40.12 14.39 34.66
CA SER A 312 40.70 14.77 33.39
C SER A 312 42.03 15.52 33.60
N GLY A 313 42.86 15.57 32.57
CA GLY A 313 44.14 16.28 32.58
C GLY A 313 45.25 15.47 33.25
N VAL A 314 46.38 16.15 33.52
CA VAL A 314 47.56 15.53 34.12
C VAL A 314 47.39 15.36 35.62
N LEU A 315 47.54 14.15 36.11
CA LEU A 315 47.59 13.82 37.52
C LEU A 315 49.02 13.72 38.00
N THR A 316 49.28 14.12 39.25
CA THR A 316 50.63 14.19 39.79
C THR A 316 50.67 13.68 41.22
N ASP A 317 51.73 12.92 41.56
CA ASP A 317 52.12 12.58 42.91
C ASP A 317 53.67 12.61 43.00
N GLY A 318 54.21 13.61 43.66
CA GLY A 318 55.68 13.83 43.68
C GLY A 318 56.24 14.06 42.28
N SER A 319 57.07 13.11 41.83
CA SER A 319 57.65 13.09 40.47
C SER A 319 56.79 12.40 39.45
N LEU A 320 55.84 11.57 39.89
CA LEU A 320 54.92 10.87 39.01
C LEU A 320 54.00 11.89 38.30
N GLN A 321 53.94 11.77 37.00
CA GLN A 321 52.96 12.45 36.16
C GLN A 321 52.33 11.45 35.20
N LEU A 322 51.02 11.48 35.12
CA LEU A 322 50.26 10.62 34.21
C LEU A 322 48.97 11.26 33.73
N THR A 323 48.42 10.73 32.66
CA THR A 323 47.08 11.02 32.17
C THR A 323 46.26 9.76 32.10
N LEU A 324 44.94 9.91 32.21
CA LEU A 324 43.97 8.82 32.10
C LEU A 324 43.00 9.13 30.98
N ASP A 325 42.72 8.12 30.15
CA ASP A 325 41.63 8.19 29.20
C ASP A 325 40.45 7.41 29.77
N LEU A 326 39.36 8.17 30.02
CA LEU A 326 38.11 7.64 30.54
C LEU A 326 37.06 7.73 29.43
N PHE A 327 36.49 6.62 29.10
CA PHE A 327 35.43 6.52 28.11
C PHE A 327 34.09 6.22 28.79
N HIS A 328 33.04 6.96 28.40
CA HIS A 328 31.67 6.72 28.82
C HIS A 328 30.83 6.33 27.61
N PRO A 329 30.52 5.05 27.45
CA PRO A 329 29.73 4.59 26.29
C PRO A 329 28.26 4.99 26.48
N VAL A 330 27.75 5.74 25.52
CA VAL A 330 26.33 6.07 25.38
C VAL A 330 25.87 5.47 24.06
N THR A 331 24.92 4.55 24.12
CA THR A 331 24.35 3.98 22.90
C THR A 331 23.24 4.86 22.39
N VAL A 332 23.34 5.28 21.11
CA VAL A 332 22.29 6.03 20.41
C VAL A 332 21.75 5.16 19.29
N VAL A 333 20.47 4.83 19.37
CA VAL A 333 19.76 4.11 18.32
C VAL A 333 18.89 5.08 17.56
N ASN A 334 19.17 5.24 16.27
CA ASN A 334 18.40 6.09 15.37
C ASN A 334 17.60 5.20 14.40
N SER A 335 16.34 5.58 14.15
CA SER A 335 15.49 4.92 13.18
C SER A 335 14.67 5.94 12.43
N VAL A 336 14.43 5.70 11.14
CA VAL A 336 13.64 6.55 10.27
C VAL A 336 12.65 5.69 9.51
N ASP A 337 11.41 6.16 9.40
CA ASP A 337 10.36 5.54 8.59
C ASP A 337 9.43 6.61 8.03
N THR A 338 8.48 6.26 7.17
CA THR A 338 7.65 7.23 6.48
C THR A 338 6.16 7.00 6.69
N VAL A 339 5.43 8.11 6.84
CA VAL A 339 3.97 8.16 6.73
C VAL A 339 3.61 8.77 5.39
N ILE A 340 2.72 8.09 4.64
CA ILE A 340 2.28 8.52 3.32
C ILE A 340 0.78 8.82 3.38
N VAL A 341 0.41 10.04 3.05
CA VAL A 341 -0.99 10.44 2.89
C VAL A 341 -1.20 10.81 1.43
N TYR A 342 -1.95 9.98 0.72
CA TYR A 342 -2.33 10.24 -0.65
C TYR A 342 -3.48 11.26 -0.72
N GLU A 343 -3.58 11.96 -1.83
CA GLU A 343 -4.73 12.83 -2.08
C GLU A 343 -6.01 12.00 -2.23
N ALA A 344 -7.03 12.33 -1.45
CA ALA A 344 -8.34 11.71 -1.62
C ALA A 344 -8.96 12.21 -2.93
N PRO A 345 -9.40 11.33 -3.84
CA PRO A 345 -10.08 11.76 -5.05
C PRO A 345 -11.40 12.46 -4.72
N ALA A 346 -11.76 13.45 -5.53
CA ALA A 346 -13.07 14.07 -5.44
C ALA A 346 -14.17 13.04 -5.77
N GLU A 347 -15.38 13.27 -5.32
CA GLU A 347 -16.52 12.41 -5.63
C GLU A 347 -16.74 12.36 -7.14
N PRO A 348 -16.86 11.16 -7.75
CA PRO A 348 -17.18 11.03 -9.16
C PRO A 348 -18.56 11.62 -9.46
N ILE A 349 -18.68 12.33 -10.57
CA ILE A 349 -19.98 12.82 -11.08
C ILE A 349 -20.43 11.84 -12.16
N VAL A 350 -21.64 11.30 -12.00
CA VAL A 350 -22.28 10.43 -12.99
C VAL A 350 -23.15 11.26 -13.92
N THR A 351 -23.01 11.04 -15.22
CA THR A 351 -23.85 11.70 -16.25
C THR A 351 -24.46 10.67 -17.19
N PRO A 352 -25.73 10.87 -17.60
CA PRO A 352 -26.70 11.89 -17.14
C PRO A 352 -27.14 11.67 -15.69
N ALA A 353 -27.57 12.76 -15.01
CA ALA A 353 -27.92 12.72 -13.58
C ALA A 353 -29.26 12.02 -13.30
N ASP A 354 -30.24 12.26 -14.15
CA ASP A 354 -31.61 11.69 -14.00
C ASP A 354 -32.04 11.07 -15.33
N PRO A 355 -31.45 9.91 -15.73
CA PRO A 355 -31.77 9.28 -16.99
C PRO A 355 -33.16 8.68 -16.99
N VAL A 356 -33.88 8.94 -18.08
CA VAL A 356 -35.19 8.35 -18.36
C VAL A 356 -35.11 7.71 -19.74
N ILE A 357 -35.44 6.46 -19.85
CA ILE A 357 -35.44 5.68 -21.10
C ILE A 357 -36.74 4.93 -21.26
N CYS A 358 -37.01 4.45 -22.44
CA CYS A 358 -38.14 3.57 -22.71
C CYS A 358 -37.75 2.08 -22.51
N GLU A 359 -38.74 1.23 -22.32
CA GLU A 359 -38.52 -0.23 -22.31
C GLU A 359 -37.72 -0.68 -23.55
N SER A 360 -36.72 -1.55 -23.32
CA SER A 360 -35.80 -2.09 -24.33
C SER A 360 -34.74 -1.11 -24.84
N GLU A 361 -34.65 0.09 -24.28
CA GLU A 361 -33.53 1.00 -24.52
C GLU A 361 -32.47 0.88 -23.45
N SER A 362 -31.28 1.39 -23.73
CA SER A 362 -30.19 1.55 -22.79
C SER A 362 -29.67 2.97 -22.78
N VAL A 363 -29.04 3.36 -21.68
CA VAL A 363 -28.38 4.65 -21.55
C VAL A 363 -26.93 4.45 -21.13
N LEU A 364 -26.04 5.20 -21.76
CA LEU A 364 -24.64 5.20 -21.39
C LEU A 364 -24.43 6.14 -20.20
N LEU A 365 -24.18 5.57 -19.02
CA LEU A 365 -23.74 6.29 -17.84
C LEU A 365 -22.23 6.51 -17.92
N SER A 366 -21.76 7.70 -17.55
CA SER A 366 -20.35 8.05 -17.60
C SER A 366 -19.90 8.68 -16.30
N SER A 367 -18.75 8.20 -15.76
CA SER A 367 -18.07 8.81 -14.65
C SER A 367 -17.25 10.02 -15.09
N SER A 368 -17.10 11.03 -14.23
CA SER A 368 -16.21 12.17 -14.49
C SER A 368 -14.73 11.81 -14.54
N TYR A 369 -14.34 10.62 -14.10
CA TYR A 369 -12.98 10.10 -14.22
C TYR A 369 -12.87 9.22 -15.47
N PRO A 370 -12.09 9.66 -16.49
CA PRO A 370 -11.97 8.92 -17.75
C PRO A 370 -11.00 7.72 -17.67
N SER A 371 -10.28 7.57 -16.57
CA SER A 371 -9.29 6.51 -16.33
C SER A 371 -9.20 6.19 -14.84
N GLY A 372 -8.56 5.07 -14.50
CA GLY A 372 -8.49 4.52 -13.15
C GLY A 372 -9.48 3.36 -12.98
N ALA A 373 -9.46 2.73 -11.82
CA ALA A 373 -10.35 1.61 -11.56
C ALA A 373 -11.74 2.10 -11.12
N HIS A 374 -12.77 1.49 -11.70
CA HIS A 374 -14.16 1.77 -11.37
C HIS A 374 -14.85 0.50 -10.90
N GLN A 375 -15.91 0.65 -10.14
CA GLN A 375 -16.87 -0.40 -9.85
C GLN A 375 -18.26 0.23 -9.78
N TRP A 376 -19.14 -0.17 -10.72
CA TRP A 376 -20.53 0.28 -10.76
C TRP A 376 -21.39 -0.62 -9.91
N TYR A 377 -22.44 -0.02 -9.37
CA TYR A 377 -23.44 -0.66 -8.53
C TYR A 377 -24.84 -0.34 -9.04
N LEU A 378 -25.74 -1.32 -8.92
CA LEU A 378 -27.17 -1.15 -9.09
C LEU A 378 -27.84 -1.47 -7.74
N ASP A 379 -28.60 -0.54 -7.20
CA ASP A 379 -29.17 -0.57 -5.87
C ASP A 379 -28.05 -0.74 -4.81
N SER A 380 -27.90 -1.93 -4.25
CA SER A 380 -26.84 -2.21 -3.26
C SER A 380 -25.87 -3.31 -3.73
N LEU A 381 -25.98 -3.74 -5.00
CA LEU A 381 -25.22 -4.86 -5.52
C LEU A 381 -24.18 -4.39 -6.54
N PRO A 382 -22.93 -4.87 -6.44
CA PRO A 382 -21.94 -4.58 -7.45
C PRO A 382 -22.29 -5.28 -8.76
N LEU A 383 -22.23 -4.55 -9.86
CA LEU A 383 -22.41 -5.10 -11.19
C LEU A 383 -21.16 -5.85 -11.62
N GLN A 384 -21.31 -7.11 -12.02
CA GLN A 384 -20.19 -7.97 -12.43
C GLN A 384 -19.50 -7.40 -13.69
N ALA A 385 -18.17 -7.30 -13.64
CA ALA A 385 -17.34 -6.79 -14.74
C ALA A 385 -17.62 -5.33 -15.18
N ALA A 386 -18.39 -4.57 -14.41
CA ALA A 386 -18.65 -3.15 -14.65
C ALA A 386 -17.53 -2.30 -14.02
N THR A 387 -16.35 -2.34 -14.63
CA THR A 387 -15.11 -1.72 -14.10
C THR A 387 -14.57 -0.60 -14.98
N GLU A 388 -15.26 -0.29 -16.07
CA GLU A 388 -14.91 0.80 -16.99
C GLU A 388 -15.45 2.15 -16.53
N PRO A 389 -14.92 3.28 -17.02
CA PRO A 389 -15.44 4.62 -16.72
C PRO A 389 -16.89 4.84 -17.17
N THR A 390 -17.39 3.99 -18.06
CA THR A 390 -18.75 4.04 -18.60
C THR A 390 -19.47 2.73 -18.36
N LEU A 391 -20.79 2.82 -18.23
CA LEU A 391 -21.70 1.68 -18.08
C LEU A 391 -22.90 1.86 -18.99
N GLU A 392 -23.21 0.86 -19.80
CA GLU A 392 -24.47 0.78 -20.52
C GLU A 392 -25.55 0.19 -19.58
N ALA A 393 -26.51 1.02 -19.19
CA ALA A 393 -27.54 0.69 -18.23
C ALA A 393 -28.89 0.51 -18.91
N ASP A 394 -29.56 -0.62 -18.65
CA ASP A 394 -30.84 -1.04 -19.24
C ASP A 394 -31.88 -1.50 -18.20
N ALA A 395 -31.55 -1.44 -16.92
CA ALA A 395 -32.43 -1.81 -15.81
C ALA A 395 -32.78 -0.61 -14.95
N ALA A 396 -34.05 -0.46 -14.57
CA ALA A 396 -34.47 0.57 -13.63
C ALA A 396 -33.86 0.34 -12.25
N GLY A 397 -33.43 1.42 -11.59
CA GLY A 397 -32.86 1.34 -10.24
C GLY A 397 -31.94 2.50 -9.91
N ILE A 398 -31.24 2.39 -8.80
CA ILE A 398 -30.33 3.40 -8.29
C ILE A 398 -28.90 2.99 -8.66
N TYR A 399 -28.24 3.81 -9.48
CA TYR A 399 -26.86 3.58 -9.91
C TYR A 399 -25.91 4.52 -9.21
N TRP A 400 -24.75 4.00 -8.88
CA TRP A 400 -23.62 4.75 -8.36
C TRP A 400 -22.31 4.04 -8.70
N VAL A 401 -21.21 4.77 -8.63
CA VAL A 401 -19.88 4.26 -8.98
C VAL A 401 -18.88 4.56 -7.89
N VAL A 402 -18.03 3.59 -7.57
CA VAL A 402 -16.82 3.78 -6.77
C VAL A 402 -15.66 3.92 -7.74
N TYR A 403 -14.96 5.03 -7.61
CA TYR A 403 -13.70 5.27 -8.28
C TYR A 403 -12.53 4.94 -7.33
N THR A 404 -11.50 4.30 -7.84
CA THR A 404 -10.25 4.03 -7.12
C THR A 404 -9.09 4.66 -7.89
N SER A 405 -8.34 5.55 -7.21
CA SER A 405 -7.15 6.18 -7.78
C SER A 405 -6.00 5.17 -7.93
N PRO A 406 -4.94 5.49 -8.69
CA PRO A 406 -3.74 4.65 -8.79
C PRO A 406 -3.07 4.35 -7.44
N ASP A 407 -3.22 5.24 -6.47
CA ASP A 407 -2.68 5.10 -5.12
C ASP A 407 -3.58 4.29 -4.18
N GLY A 408 -4.70 3.77 -4.68
CA GLY A 408 -5.65 2.96 -3.94
C GLY A 408 -6.70 3.73 -3.15
N CYS A 409 -6.75 5.07 -3.26
CA CYS A 409 -7.76 5.89 -2.62
C CYS A 409 -9.10 5.83 -3.35
N THR A 410 -10.19 5.73 -2.62
CA THR A 410 -11.53 5.56 -3.19
C THR A 410 -12.42 6.78 -2.94
N ALA A 411 -13.29 7.06 -3.91
CA ALA A 411 -14.42 7.99 -3.77
C ALA A 411 -15.66 7.38 -4.38
N THR A 412 -16.81 7.70 -3.80
CA THR A 412 -18.10 7.19 -4.25
C THR A 412 -18.93 8.34 -4.81
N SER A 413 -19.59 8.11 -5.95
CA SER A 413 -20.49 9.11 -6.53
C SER A 413 -21.76 9.26 -5.71
N GLU A 414 -22.41 10.42 -5.83
CA GLU A 414 -23.82 10.52 -5.48
C GLU A 414 -24.63 9.52 -6.32
N PRO A 415 -25.67 8.90 -5.74
CA PRO A 415 -26.53 7.96 -6.46
C PRO A 415 -27.43 8.71 -7.46
N ILE A 416 -27.63 8.10 -8.64
CA ILE A 416 -28.58 8.56 -9.66
C ILE A 416 -29.68 7.53 -9.84
N THR A 417 -30.85 7.96 -10.29
CA THR A 417 -32.00 7.06 -10.53
C THR A 417 -32.26 6.93 -12.03
N LEU A 418 -32.12 5.71 -12.57
CA LEU A 418 -32.60 5.39 -13.92
C LEU A 418 -34.06 4.98 -13.87
N THR A 419 -34.89 5.75 -14.56
CA THR A 419 -36.33 5.48 -14.72
C THR A 419 -36.58 4.88 -16.09
N ILE A 420 -37.28 3.74 -16.13
CA ILE A 420 -37.76 3.12 -17.37
C ILE A 420 -39.25 3.37 -17.49
N LEU A 421 -39.65 3.96 -18.60
CA LEU A 421 -41.04 4.19 -18.95
C LEU A 421 -41.54 3.04 -19.82
N SER A 422 -42.74 2.60 -19.55
CA SER A 422 -43.38 1.57 -20.35
C SER A 422 -43.66 2.07 -21.76
N ALA A 423 -43.35 1.24 -22.75
CA ALA A 423 -43.75 1.46 -24.11
C ALA A 423 -45.30 1.46 -24.19
N PRO A 424 -45.90 2.26 -25.09
CA PRO A 424 -47.32 2.16 -25.37
C PRO A 424 -47.67 0.77 -25.91
N PRO A 425 -48.94 0.32 -25.82
CA PRO A 425 -49.34 -0.92 -26.46
C PRO A 425 -48.95 -0.94 -27.95
N SER A 426 -48.44 -2.09 -28.42
CA SER A 426 -48.12 -2.24 -29.84
C SER A 426 -49.36 -2.01 -30.69
N PRO A 427 -49.32 -1.06 -31.63
CA PRO A 427 -50.45 -0.82 -32.49
C PRO A 427 -50.59 -1.97 -33.48
N GLU A 428 -51.78 -2.53 -33.60
CA GLU A 428 -52.09 -3.47 -34.66
C GLU A 428 -52.94 -2.80 -35.71
N PHE A 429 -52.70 -3.11 -36.98
CA PHE A 429 -53.57 -2.65 -38.07
C PHE A 429 -54.09 -3.83 -38.89
N GLY A 430 -55.25 -3.62 -39.47
CA GLY A 430 -55.80 -4.53 -40.44
C GLY A 430 -56.04 -3.81 -41.78
N ASN A 431 -56.18 -4.59 -42.85
CA ASN A 431 -56.43 -4.09 -44.16
C ASN A 431 -57.89 -4.27 -44.59
N VAL A 432 -58.43 -3.28 -45.23
CA VAL A 432 -59.65 -3.36 -46.02
C VAL A 432 -59.29 -2.89 -47.42
N ASP A 433 -59.13 -3.85 -48.31
CA ASP A 433 -58.55 -3.57 -49.64
C ASP A 433 -57.17 -2.86 -49.49
N ASN A 434 -56.92 -1.73 -50.09
CA ASN A 434 -55.68 -0.96 -49.97
C ASN A 434 -55.68 0.01 -48.77
N LEU A 435 -56.75 0.06 -47.96
CA LEU A 435 -56.82 0.90 -46.77
C LEU A 435 -56.38 0.11 -45.54
N LEU A 436 -55.28 0.51 -44.96
CA LEU A 436 -54.80 0.01 -43.67
C LEU A 436 -55.39 0.88 -42.55
N ALA A 437 -55.85 0.27 -41.49
CA ALA A 437 -56.41 1.01 -40.36
C ALA A 437 -56.04 0.34 -39.04
N VAL A 438 -55.77 1.16 -38.00
CA VAL A 438 -55.57 0.71 -36.63
C VAL A 438 -56.78 -0.08 -36.13
N ILE A 439 -56.56 -1.27 -35.60
CA ILE A 439 -57.64 -2.16 -35.15
C ILE A 439 -58.31 -1.65 -33.89
N ASP A 440 -57.52 -1.15 -32.91
CA ASP A 440 -58.01 -0.62 -31.64
C ASP A 440 -57.41 0.77 -31.36
N PRO A 441 -57.96 1.82 -31.99
CA PRO A 441 -57.47 3.18 -31.77
C PRO A 441 -57.76 3.72 -30.37
N ASP A 442 -58.80 3.18 -29.69
CA ASP A 442 -59.14 3.59 -28.32
C ASP A 442 -58.19 3.00 -27.26
N GLY A 443 -57.47 1.93 -27.60
CA GLY A 443 -56.45 1.32 -26.78
C GLY A 443 -55.12 2.07 -26.80
N LEU A 444 -54.96 3.08 -27.68
CA LEU A 444 -53.74 3.88 -27.78
C LEU A 444 -53.72 5.00 -26.71
N PRO A 445 -52.53 5.49 -26.35
CA PRO A 445 -52.42 6.63 -25.44
C PRO A 445 -53.18 7.87 -25.93
N VAL A 446 -53.67 8.66 -25.00
CA VAL A 446 -54.39 9.90 -25.34
C VAL A 446 -53.47 10.87 -26.08
N GLY A 447 -53.85 11.21 -27.31
CA GLY A 447 -53.05 12.10 -28.15
C GLY A 447 -51.84 11.41 -28.80
N ALA A 448 -51.82 10.09 -28.86
CA ALA A 448 -50.78 9.31 -29.51
C ALA A 448 -50.40 9.86 -30.89
N LEU A 449 -49.11 9.94 -31.15
CA LEU A 449 -48.58 10.30 -32.47
C LEU A 449 -48.39 9.01 -33.27
N LEU A 450 -48.97 8.99 -34.44
CA LEU A 450 -48.87 7.85 -35.37
C LEU A 450 -47.95 8.20 -36.53
N GLN A 451 -47.17 7.21 -37.01
CA GLN A 451 -46.37 7.34 -38.21
C GLN A 451 -46.38 6.02 -38.99
N TRP A 452 -46.88 6.06 -40.24
CA TRP A 452 -46.79 4.94 -41.15
C TRP A 452 -45.47 4.99 -41.92
N SER A 453 -44.88 3.82 -42.15
CA SER A 453 -43.63 3.63 -42.90
C SER A 453 -43.79 2.49 -43.91
N LEU A 454 -43.17 2.64 -45.08
CA LEU A 454 -43.06 1.60 -46.09
C LEU A 454 -41.58 1.21 -46.25
N GLU A 455 -41.29 -0.08 -46.19
CA GLU A 455 -39.89 -0.60 -46.25
C GLU A 455 -38.96 0.13 -45.29
N GLY A 456 -39.44 0.44 -44.07
CA GLY A 456 -38.65 1.16 -43.07
C GLY A 456 -38.50 2.68 -43.31
N VAL A 457 -39.10 3.22 -44.40
CA VAL A 457 -39.05 4.65 -44.69
C VAL A 457 -40.37 5.34 -44.29
N PRO A 458 -40.32 6.33 -43.38
CA PRO A 458 -41.51 7.06 -42.97
C PRO A 458 -42.23 7.74 -44.17
N VAL A 459 -43.55 7.53 -44.29
CA VAL A 459 -44.34 8.17 -45.35
C VAL A 459 -44.70 9.59 -44.87
N PRO A 460 -44.26 10.65 -45.57
CA PRO A 460 -44.49 12.02 -45.10
C PRO A 460 -45.99 12.34 -44.98
N GLY A 461 -46.40 12.78 -43.77
CA GLY A 461 -47.79 13.19 -43.47
C GLY A 461 -48.75 12.00 -43.23
N ALA A 462 -48.29 10.77 -43.26
CA ALA A 462 -49.09 9.60 -42.89
C ALA A 462 -49.14 9.41 -41.38
N THR A 463 -49.95 10.25 -40.72
CA THR A 463 -50.08 10.32 -39.25
C THR A 463 -51.51 10.06 -38.77
N ASP A 464 -52.41 9.73 -39.67
CA ASP A 464 -53.78 9.38 -39.35
C ASP A 464 -53.93 7.93 -38.90
N PRO A 465 -54.98 7.53 -38.16
CA PRO A 465 -55.25 6.16 -37.78
C PRO A 465 -55.49 5.20 -38.96
N SER A 466 -55.53 5.70 -40.17
CA SER A 466 -55.61 4.92 -41.38
C SER A 466 -54.62 5.40 -42.44
N PHE A 467 -54.13 4.48 -43.24
CA PHE A 467 -53.15 4.75 -44.29
C PHE A 467 -53.57 4.03 -45.59
N CYS A 468 -53.53 4.76 -46.67
CA CYS A 468 -53.81 4.21 -47.99
C CYS A 468 -52.54 3.71 -48.65
N LEU A 469 -52.49 2.43 -48.99
CA LEU A 469 -51.44 1.86 -49.83
C LEU A 469 -51.78 2.19 -51.30
N ASP A 470 -51.10 3.17 -51.87
CA ASP A 470 -51.37 3.71 -53.22
C ASP A 470 -50.28 3.39 -54.24
N GLN A 471 -49.35 2.56 -53.88
CA GLN A 471 -48.24 2.13 -54.73
C GLN A 471 -48.39 0.65 -55.07
N GLU A 472 -48.19 0.31 -56.37
CA GLU A 472 -48.20 -1.07 -56.83
C GLU A 472 -47.01 -1.87 -56.32
N GLY A 473 -47.26 -3.00 -55.65
CA GLY A 473 -46.25 -3.87 -55.11
C GLY A 473 -46.68 -4.54 -53.79
N THR A 474 -45.71 -5.30 -53.23
CA THR A 474 -45.83 -5.85 -51.86
C THR A 474 -44.85 -5.11 -50.99
N PHE A 475 -45.31 -4.58 -49.87
CA PHE A 475 -44.50 -3.73 -48.99
C PHE A 475 -44.54 -4.25 -47.57
N GLU A 476 -43.39 -4.13 -46.88
CA GLU A 476 -43.36 -4.18 -45.44
C GLU A 476 -43.89 -2.84 -44.91
N VAL A 477 -45.05 -2.88 -44.24
CA VAL A 477 -45.70 -1.70 -43.68
C VAL A 477 -45.49 -1.72 -42.19
N THR A 478 -44.92 -0.63 -41.66
CA THR A 478 -44.76 -0.44 -40.21
C THR A 478 -45.64 0.73 -39.74
N LEU A 479 -46.36 0.51 -38.66
CA LEU A 479 -47.04 1.56 -37.91
C LEU A 479 -46.30 1.76 -36.59
N GLU A 480 -45.82 2.95 -36.36
CA GLU A 480 -45.25 3.38 -35.10
C GLU A 480 -46.27 4.24 -34.34
N VAL A 481 -46.41 3.99 -33.03
CA VAL A 481 -47.17 4.81 -32.11
C VAL A 481 -46.22 5.38 -31.06
N THR A 482 -46.27 6.70 -30.88
CA THR A 482 -45.51 7.38 -29.83
C THR A 482 -46.48 7.98 -28.81
N ASP A 483 -46.26 7.67 -27.54
CA ASP A 483 -46.99 8.31 -26.43
C ASP A 483 -46.39 9.70 -26.17
N PRO A 484 -47.16 10.79 -26.39
CA PRO A 484 -46.63 12.14 -26.23
C PRO A 484 -46.32 12.50 -24.75
N ALA A 485 -46.88 11.74 -23.80
CA ALA A 485 -46.62 11.97 -22.37
C ALA A 485 -45.27 11.43 -21.93
N THR A 486 -44.83 10.33 -22.52
CA THR A 486 -43.57 9.63 -22.16
C THR A 486 -42.51 9.80 -23.23
N GLY A 487 -42.88 10.00 -24.49
CA GLY A 487 -42.01 9.97 -25.66
C GLY A 487 -41.66 8.55 -26.13
N CYS A 488 -42.19 7.51 -25.45
CA CYS A 488 -41.91 6.13 -25.80
C CYS A 488 -42.78 5.68 -26.98
N SER A 489 -42.19 4.81 -27.83
CA SER A 489 -42.84 4.31 -29.03
C SER A 489 -42.96 2.77 -28.98
N ALA A 490 -43.99 2.31 -29.70
CA ALA A 490 -44.13 0.89 -30.06
C ALA A 490 -44.43 0.77 -31.55
N GLN A 491 -44.06 -0.35 -32.15
CA GLN A 491 -44.21 -0.57 -33.58
C GLN A 491 -44.93 -1.90 -33.84
N TYR A 492 -45.67 -1.95 -34.94
CA TYR A 492 -46.17 -3.17 -35.51
C TYR A 492 -45.88 -3.20 -37.01
N THR A 493 -45.40 -4.31 -37.50
CA THR A 493 -45.01 -4.48 -38.90
C THR A 493 -45.73 -5.66 -39.51
N ALA A 494 -46.30 -5.48 -40.68
CA ALA A 494 -46.93 -6.52 -41.47
C ALA A 494 -46.62 -6.34 -42.96
N THR A 495 -46.68 -7.45 -43.70
CA THR A 495 -46.50 -7.43 -45.17
C THR A 495 -47.87 -7.24 -45.84
N GLU A 496 -48.01 -6.17 -46.63
CA GLU A 496 -49.22 -5.83 -47.32
C GLU A 496 -48.99 -5.76 -48.84
N THR A 497 -49.98 -6.20 -49.62
CA THR A 497 -49.89 -6.19 -51.08
C THR A 497 -50.96 -5.28 -51.64
N TYR A 498 -50.55 -4.36 -52.50
CA TYR A 498 -51.43 -3.47 -53.23
C TYR A 498 -52.31 -4.26 -54.22
N ASP A 499 -53.64 -4.07 -54.19
CA ASP A 499 -54.57 -4.60 -55.19
C ASP A 499 -54.93 -3.49 -56.18
N PRO A 500 -54.49 -3.55 -57.44
CA PRO A 500 -54.75 -2.54 -58.45
C PRO A 500 -56.23 -2.48 -58.86
N THR A 501 -57.00 -3.45 -58.42
CA THR A 501 -58.43 -3.52 -58.77
C THR A 501 -59.37 -2.79 -57.80
N VAL A 502 -58.80 -2.32 -56.65
CA VAL A 502 -59.51 -1.55 -55.63
C VAL A 502 -58.76 -0.27 -55.32
N ASP A 503 -59.51 0.75 -54.98
CA ASP A 503 -58.93 2.01 -54.52
C ASP A 503 -59.03 2.08 -52.99
N CYS A 504 -58.42 3.09 -52.36
CA CYS A 504 -58.52 3.30 -50.92
C CYS A 504 -59.85 3.92 -50.44
N THR A 505 -60.67 4.24 -51.35
CA THR A 505 -62.07 4.60 -51.02
C THR A 505 -62.76 3.30 -50.68
N VAL A 506 -63.21 3.20 -49.43
CA VAL A 506 -63.99 2.04 -48.97
C VAL A 506 -65.30 2.07 -49.74
N GLY A 507 -65.28 1.55 -50.94
CA GLY A 507 -66.37 1.55 -51.89
C GLY A 507 -66.77 0.15 -52.31
N VAL A 508 -68.00 0.00 -52.31
CA VAL A 508 -68.84 -1.09 -52.71
C VAL A 508 -68.53 -1.54 -54.14
N ARG A 509 -68.31 -2.86 -54.35
CA ARG A 509 -68.65 -3.48 -55.63
C ARG A 509 -70.07 -4.04 -55.58
N PRO A 510 -71.05 -3.33 -56.13
CA PRO A 510 -72.38 -3.87 -56.19
C PRO A 510 -72.49 -4.98 -57.25
N SER A 511 -73.00 -6.17 -56.86
CA SER A 511 -73.50 -7.17 -57.80
C SER A 511 -74.83 -6.82 -58.45
N LEU A 512 -75.36 -5.71 -58.09
CA LEU A 512 -76.56 -5.05 -58.72
C LEU A 512 -76.13 -3.89 -59.60
N PRO A 513 -76.78 -3.58 -60.69
CA PRO A 513 -76.55 -2.37 -61.46
C PRO A 513 -77.07 -1.11 -60.77
N LEU A 514 -76.75 -1.00 -59.47
CA LEU A 514 -77.12 0.17 -58.66
C LEU A 514 -75.94 1.14 -58.72
N ALA A 515 -76.08 2.09 -59.55
CA ALA A 515 -75.02 2.94 -60.02
C ALA A 515 -74.46 3.97 -59.01
N SER A 516 -74.96 4.05 -57.76
CA SER A 516 -74.41 5.02 -56.78
C SER A 516 -74.95 4.78 -55.38
N GLY A 517 -74.27 3.92 -54.62
CA GLY A 517 -74.49 3.78 -53.17
C GLY A 517 -73.20 4.18 -52.39
N ARG A 518 -73.39 4.92 -51.30
CA ARG A 518 -72.35 5.29 -50.36
C ARG A 518 -72.71 4.81 -48.97
N ILE A 519 -71.74 4.27 -48.26
CA ILE A 519 -71.84 3.93 -46.82
C ILE A 519 -70.75 4.66 -46.09
N TYR A 520 -71.14 5.51 -45.19
CA TYR A 520 -70.14 6.32 -44.47
C TYR A 520 -70.64 6.65 -43.04
N PRO A 521 -69.70 6.92 -42.13
CA PRO A 521 -68.24 6.75 -42.29
C PRO A 521 -67.90 5.29 -42.36
N ASN A 522 -66.77 4.95 -43.02
CA ASN A 522 -66.12 3.62 -42.94
C ASN A 522 -64.62 3.87 -43.06
N PRO A 523 -63.85 3.64 -42.01
CA PRO A 523 -64.27 2.98 -40.75
C PRO A 523 -65.37 3.71 -40.00
N PHE A 524 -66.23 2.94 -39.33
CA PHE A 524 -67.35 3.45 -38.62
C PHE A 524 -67.18 3.30 -37.11
N ASP A 525 -67.87 4.20 -36.36
CA ASP A 525 -67.87 4.10 -34.88
C ASP A 525 -69.27 3.59 -34.40
N ALA A 526 -70.16 4.42 -33.96
CA ALA A 526 -71.44 4.03 -33.40
C ALA A 526 -72.58 4.05 -34.43
N GLN A 527 -72.36 4.61 -35.60
CA GLN A 527 -73.41 4.85 -36.59
C GLN A 527 -72.86 4.78 -38.02
N LEU A 528 -73.66 4.22 -38.91
CA LEU A 528 -73.45 4.19 -40.36
C LEU A 528 -74.55 4.87 -41.06
N THR A 529 -74.25 5.66 -42.07
CA THR A 529 -75.24 6.21 -43.02
C THR A 529 -75.09 5.45 -44.35
N ILE A 530 -76.22 4.90 -44.80
CA ILE A 530 -76.31 4.21 -46.07
C ILE A 530 -77.14 5.17 -47.01
N GLU A 531 -76.50 5.57 -48.09
CA GLU A 531 -77.07 6.44 -49.07
C GLU A 531 -77.02 5.77 -50.44
N ILE A 532 -78.19 5.53 -51.06
CA ILE A 532 -78.27 4.87 -52.36
C ILE A 532 -79.22 5.72 -53.23
N THR A 533 -78.73 6.11 -54.38
CA THR A 533 -79.48 6.89 -55.31
C THR A 533 -80.19 5.99 -56.34
N ALA A 534 -81.37 6.45 -56.76
CA ALA A 534 -82.22 5.85 -57.82
C ALA A 534 -82.62 4.40 -57.53
N LEU A 535 -82.92 4.02 -56.28
CA LEU A 535 -83.49 2.68 -55.95
C LEU A 535 -84.95 2.58 -56.48
N PRO A 536 -85.32 1.40 -57.02
CA PRO A 536 -86.71 1.10 -57.36
C PRO A 536 -87.60 1.07 -56.14
N ALA A 537 -88.91 1.33 -56.31
CA ALA A 537 -89.89 1.19 -55.23
C ALA A 537 -89.99 -0.29 -54.79
N GLY A 538 -90.03 -0.54 -53.48
CA GLY A 538 -90.21 -1.87 -52.94
C GLY A 538 -89.60 -2.02 -51.54
N GLU A 539 -89.59 -3.22 -51.00
CA GLU A 539 -89.03 -3.54 -49.71
C GLU A 539 -87.52 -3.56 -49.78
N ILE A 540 -86.81 -2.88 -48.91
CA ILE A 540 -85.40 -2.90 -48.72
C ILE A 540 -85.07 -3.55 -47.38
N ALA A 541 -84.23 -4.62 -47.35
CA ALA A 541 -83.72 -5.22 -46.13
C ALA A 541 -82.23 -4.92 -46.01
N LEU A 542 -81.82 -4.36 -44.90
CA LEU A 542 -80.44 -4.21 -44.47
C LEU A 542 -80.17 -5.26 -43.45
N GLN A 543 -79.09 -6.01 -43.63
CA GLN A 543 -78.65 -7.04 -42.68
C GLN A 543 -77.13 -6.92 -42.43
N LEU A 544 -76.76 -6.72 -41.16
CA LEU A 544 -75.36 -6.68 -40.72
C LEU A 544 -74.93 -8.04 -40.22
N PHE A 545 -73.75 -8.48 -40.64
CA PHE A 545 -73.12 -9.73 -40.24
C PHE A 545 -71.73 -9.49 -39.60
N ALA A 546 -71.34 -10.30 -38.63
CA ALA A 546 -70.00 -10.38 -38.17
C ALA A 546 -69.06 -10.98 -39.22
N ALA A 547 -67.75 -10.90 -39.05
CA ALA A 547 -66.75 -11.45 -39.98
C ALA A 547 -66.88 -12.96 -40.21
N ASP A 548 -67.41 -13.67 -39.22
CA ASP A 548 -67.72 -15.11 -39.28
C ASP A 548 -69.04 -15.47 -39.99
N GLY A 549 -69.75 -14.47 -40.55
CA GLY A 549 -71.03 -14.64 -41.26
C GLY A 549 -72.24 -14.73 -40.34
N ARG A 550 -72.09 -14.54 -39.05
CA ARG A 550 -73.20 -14.53 -38.08
C ARG A 550 -74.01 -13.26 -38.20
N PRO A 551 -75.38 -13.32 -38.40
CA PRO A 551 -76.16 -12.13 -38.47
C PRO A 551 -76.26 -11.41 -37.12
N LEU A 552 -76.04 -10.10 -37.11
CA LEU A 552 -76.06 -9.24 -35.92
C LEU A 552 -77.28 -8.36 -35.81
N GLN A 553 -77.65 -7.73 -36.93
CA GLN A 553 -78.76 -6.80 -36.95
C GLN A 553 -79.48 -6.88 -38.30
N ARG A 554 -80.85 -6.70 -38.30
CA ARG A 554 -81.66 -6.62 -39.51
C ARG A 554 -82.62 -5.47 -39.40
N SER A 555 -82.74 -4.72 -40.47
CA SER A 555 -83.69 -3.62 -40.60
C SER A 555 -84.41 -3.70 -41.95
N GLY A 556 -85.69 -3.49 -41.98
CA GLY A 556 -86.53 -3.48 -43.20
C GLY A 556 -87.14 -2.13 -43.41
N TYR A 557 -87.22 -1.66 -44.66
CA TYR A 557 -87.72 -0.40 -45.05
C TYR A 557 -88.64 -0.59 -46.26
N ASP A 558 -89.84 0.14 -46.24
CA ASP A 558 -90.72 0.22 -47.40
C ASP A 558 -90.33 1.50 -48.14
N HIS A 559 -89.79 1.35 -49.36
CA HIS A 559 -89.18 2.48 -50.10
C HIS A 559 -90.07 2.84 -51.30
N PRO A 560 -90.46 4.12 -51.44
CA PRO A 560 -91.33 4.57 -52.51
C PRO A 560 -90.70 4.73 -53.90
N GLY A 561 -89.42 4.47 -53.99
CA GLY A 561 -88.56 4.75 -55.17
C GLY A 561 -87.85 6.09 -55.11
N GLY A 562 -86.62 6.16 -55.70
CA GLY A 562 -85.76 7.35 -55.67
C GLY A 562 -84.53 7.18 -54.79
N ASP A 563 -84.11 8.22 -54.15
CA ASP A 563 -82.96 8.18 -53.29
C ASP A 563 -83.29 7.59 -51.91
N PHE A 564 -82.55 6.62 -51.44
CA PHE A 564 -82.71 5.94 -50.16
C PHE A 564 -81.58 6.34 -49.21
N ILE A 565 -81.96 6.83 -48.02
CA ILE A 565 -81.04 7.14 -46.95
C ILE A 565 -81.48 6.41 -45.69
N ALA A 566 -80.61 5.64 -45.08
CA ALA A 566 -80.89 4.98 -43.80
C ALA A 566 -79.67 5.13 -42.84
N GLU A 567 -80.03 5.22 -41.59
CA GLU A 567 -79.04 5.21 -40.51
C GLU A 567 -79.05 3.85 -39.78
N LEU A 568 -77.90 3.25 -39.61
CA LEU A 568 -77.74 1.99 -38.87
C LEU A 568 -76.91 2.29 -37.62
N PHE A 569 -77.52 2.09 -36.46
CA PHE A 569 -76.82 2.25 -35.19
C PHE A 569 -76.14 0.95 -34.79
N THR A 570 -74.86 1.00 -34.56
CA THR A 570 -74.01 -0.17 -34.33
C THR A 570 -73.32 -0.15 -32.97
N GLY A 571 -73.72 0.73 -32.05
CA GLY A 571 -73.12 1.27 -30.84
C GLY A 571 -72.29 0.32 -29.95
N GLU A 572 -72.53 -0.99 -29.88
CA GLU A 572 -71.85 -1.95 -28.98
C GLU A 572 -71.18 -3.07 -29.74
N LEU A 573 -70.85 -2.91 -31.02
CA LEU A 573 -70.12 -3.89 -31.76
C LEU A 573 -68.63 -3.80 -31.41
N PRO A 574 -67.91 -4.95 -31.22
CA PRO A 574 -66.48 -4.98 -31.06
C PRO A 574 -65.72 -4.43 -32.27
N ALA A 575 -64.49 -3.94 -32.05
CA ALA A 575 -63.58 -3.63 -33.14
C ALA A 575 -63.41 -4.83 -34.09
N GLY A 576 -63.42 -4.59 -35.41
CA GLY A 576 -63.28 -5.67 -36.37
C GLY A 576 -64.01 -5.45 -37.70
N PHE A 577 -64.00 -6.46 -38.57
CA PHE A 577 -64.68 -6.43 -39.85
C PHE A 577 -66.10 -6.89 -39.75
N TYR A 578 -67.01 -6.28 -40.56
CA TYR A 578 -68.38 -6.59 -40.64
C TYR A 578 -68.83 -6.59 -42.11
N TRP A 579 -69.92 -7.29 -42.38
CA TRP A 579 -70.55 -7.31 -43.70
C TRP A 579 -71.97 -6.73 -43.59
N LEU A 580 -72.23 -5.72 -44.39
CA LEU A 580 -73.58 -5.22 -44.54
C LEU A 580 -74.14 -5.74 -45.87
N GLU A 581 -75.23 -6.47 -45.80
CA GLU A 581 -75.99 -6.91 -46.97
C GLU A 581 -77.18 -6.06 -47.11
N LEU A 582 -77.35 -5.46 -48.29
CA LEU A 582 -78.59 -4.82 -48.72
C LEU A 582 -79.26 -5.74 -49.67
N ARG A 583 -80.58 -6.00 -49.45
CA ARG A 583 -81.41 -6.81 -50.30
C ARG A 583 -82.62 -5.96 -50.77
N THR A 584 -82.95 -6.07 -52.07
CA THR A 584 -84.14 -5.57 -52.70
C THR A 584 -84.84 -6.69 -53.50
N ALA A 585 -86.03 -6.44 -54.09
CA ALA A 585 -86.64 -7.39 -55.01
C ALA A 585 -85.77 -7.73 -56.22
N ASP A 586 -84.94 -6.79 -56.66
CA ASP A 586 -84.10 -6.88 -57.88
C ASP A 586 -82.73 -7.45 -57.66
N GLY A 587 -82.29 -7.71 -56.38
CA GLY A 587 -81.02 -8.32 -56.09
C GLY A 587 -80.45 -7.94 -54.72
N ARG A 588 -79.15 -8.22 -54.56
CA ARG A 588 -78.40 -7.94 -53.28
C ARG A 588 -77.10 -7.25 -53.57
N ALA A 589 -76.68 -6.43 -52.64
CA ALA A 589 -75.35 -5.89 -52.60
C ALA A 589 -74.78 -6.13 -51.20
N THR A 590 -73.47 -6.43 -51.15
CA THR A 590 -72.74 -6.68 -49.88
C THR A 590 -71.59 -5.71 -49.75
N TYR A 591 -71.46 -5.15 -48.56
CA TYR A 591 -70.50 -4.09 -48.24
C TYR A 591 -69.64 -4.55 -47.08
N LYS A 592 -68.33 -4.44 -47.22
CA LYS A 592 -67.37 -4.68 -46.14
C LYS A 592 -67.21 -3.39 -45.31
N LEU A 593 -67.34 -3.54 -44.02
CA LEU A 593 -67.22 -2.45 -43.07
C LEU A 593 -66.17 -2.69 -42.08
N LEU A 594 -65.47 -1.69 -41.62
CA LEU A 594 -64.48 -1.73 -40.57
C LEU A 594 -65.00 -0.88 -39.39
N LYS A 595 -64.97 -1.51 -38.19
CA LYS A 595 -65.08 -0.84 -36.91
C LYS A 595 -63.72 -0.79 -36.27
N PRO A 596 -63.13 0.41 -36.02
CA PRO A 596 -61.82 0.56 -35.43
C PRO A 596 -61.75 0.05 -34.01
#